data_a126b73638fcbcbb174386047baeaf9e
#
_entry.id   a126b73638fcbcbb174386047baeaf9e
#
_cell.length_a   1.000
_cell.length_b   1.000
_cell.length_c   1.000
_cell.angle_alpha   90.00
_cell.angle_beta   90.00
_cell.angle_gamma   90.00
#
_symmetry.space_group_name_H-M   'P 1'
#
loop_
_entity.id
_entity.type
_entity.pdbx_description
1 polymer ?
#
loop_
_entity_poly.entity_id
_entity_poly.type
_entity_poly.pdbx_seq_one_letter_code
_entity_poly.pdbx_strand_id
1 'polypeptide(L)'
;GFLITALLIDEYHRKQSIDLLSFFKRRFYRIVPPIVIMVLVTMPFTLLVRNDFIASIGRQIVAAFGFMTNWYEIFIGSNYENQFNPHLFLHTWSLAVEVHFYIFWGILVWWLSRRKLTSVNFRGAIFLASTALFFSGYLVMFISSFLVKNVSFNYFSTFSHSFPFYLGAIYATMSGVADTTKRFKKNVQRWSLRRILFQFVGSFALLLLLGFVLSYDGQLTYLFGFALASLFACLMIYAARALHDKLPAVDEPVVVTFFSDISYGIYLFHWPFYIIFSQLMSNWLASLLTFVLSTAFAALSFYVIEPMIAGKEPKMLGIKLNVTPCKKWIIGSAGILAVISLIISFAAPKLGEFESGVLVDSLTQADTGMNLTNQRTAGDANAQNNVLIIGDSVALRSQDTFSSKMPNALIDASVSRSFDAAYETFKTNVDANTLPETVVLAVGVNSPDNYQSDIQQFLDALPDGHRLVLVTPYDAQEDTKMSAVRDYELQLAQDNDYVTVADWYQTAKDNPDIWGGTDGVHYSQSTNGADLYVQTIQDAISQASKKSAKGQ
;
A
#
# COMPACT_ATOMS: atom_id res chain seq x y z
N GLY A 1 -3.80 0.41 21.10
CA GLY A 1 -3.79 -0.64 22.13
C GLY A 1 -3.48 -0.11 23.52
N PHE A 2 -2.32 0.56 23.70
CA PHE A 2 -1.85 1.04 25.01
C PHE A 2 -2.84 1.98 25.71
N LEU A 3 -3.13 3.12 25.11
CA LEU A 3 -3.96 4.17 25.74
C LEU A 3 -5.38 3.67 26.05
N ILE A 4 -5.99 2.98 25.10
CA ILE A 4 -7.35 2.45 25.25
C ILE A 4 -7.46 1.48 26.42
N THR A 5 -6.50 0.55 26.52
CA THR A 5 -6.46 -0.44 27.59
C THR A 5 -6.21 0.21 28.93
N ALA A 6 -5.27 1.19 29.00
CA ALA A 6 -5.01 1.91 30.23
C ALA A 6 -6.26 2.68 30.73
N LEU A 7 -6.98 3.37 29.84
CA LEU A 7 -8.21 4.08 30.18
C LEU A 7 -9.33 3.14 30.67
N LEU A 8 -9.47 1.95 30.09
CA LEU A 8 -10.43 0.94 30.53
C LEU A 8 -10.05 0.37 31.91
N ILE A 9 -8.76 0.13 32.16
CA ILE A 9 -8.27 -0.29 33.48
C ILE A 9 -8.54 0.81 34.52
N ASP A 10 -8.25 2.06 34.20
CA ASP A 10 -8.49 3.20 35.08
C ASP A 10 -9.98 3.40 35.37
N GLU A 11 -10.86 3.21 34.38
CA GLU A 11 -12.31 3.27 34.57
C GLU A 11 -12.79 2.15 35.52
N TYR A 12 -12.31 0.91 35.31
CA TYR A 12 -12.65 -0.20 36.19
C TYR A 12 -12.13 0.00 37.62
N HIS A 13 -10.89 0.49 37.77
CA HIS A 13 -10.34 0.78 39.10
C HIS A 13 -11.21 1.77 39.89
N ARG A 14 -11.73 2.79 39.22
CA ARG A 14 -12.55 3.85 39.87
C ARG A 14 -13.99 3.44 40.11
N LYS A 15 -14.63 2.73 39.15
CA LYS A 15 -16.07 2.46 39.15
C LYS A 15 -16.45 1.00 39.38
N GLN A 16 -15.47 0.08 39.38
CA GLN A 16 -15.66 -1.38 39.41
C GLN A 16 -16.58 -1.90 38.30
N SER A 17 -16.72 -1.11 37.23
CA SER A 17 -17.54 -1.43 36.05
C SER A 17 -17.04 -0.65 34.84
N ILE A 18 -17.33 -1.14 33.64
CA ILE A 18 -17.07 -0.48 32.37
C ILE A 18 -18.39 -0.05 31.76
N ASP A 19 -18.52 1.23 31.42
CA ASP A 19 -19.63 1.76 30.64
C ASP A 19 -19.30 1.66 29.14
N LEU A 20 -19.70 0.53 28.53
CA LEU A 20 -19.41 0.22 27.14
C LEU A 20 -20.04 1.22 26.17
N LEU A 21 -21.26 1.72 26.44
CA LEU A 21 -21.92 2.68 25.57
C LEU A 21 -21.19 4.03 25.57
N SER A 22 -20.83 4.53 26.76
CA SER A 22 -20.02 5.75 26.87
C SER A 22 -18.65 5.57 26.25
N PHE A 23 -18.05 4.40 26.32
CA PHE A 23 -16.79 4.09 25.64
C PHE A 23 -16.94 4.24 24.12
N PHE A 24 -17.94 3.58 23.49
CA PHE A 24 -18.16 3.70 22.05
C PHE A 24 -18.56 5.12 21.61
N LYS A 25 -19.38 5.81 22.40
CA LYS A 25 -19.76 7.19 22.12
C LYS A 25 -18.55 8.12 22.07
N ARG A 26 -17.59 7.98 23.00
CA ARG A 26 -16.34 8.76 22.98
C ARG A 26 -15.49 8.48 21.75
N ARG A 27 -15.42 7.20 21.30
CA ARG A 27 -14.68 6.81 20.08
C ARG A 27 -15.37 7.32 18.82
N PHE A 28 -16.69 7.19 18.74
CA PHE A 28 -17.47 7.71 17.63
C PHE A 28 -17.21 9.21 17.37
N TYR A 29 -17.33 10.06 18.40
CA TYR A 29 -17.06 11.49 18.25
C TYR A 29 -15.59 11.82 17.95
N ARG A 30 -14.68 10.92 18.24
CA ARG A 30 -13.25 11.10 17.92
C ARG A 30 -12.89 10.68 16.50
N ILE A 31 -13.61 9.71 15.93
CA ILE A 31 -13.23 9.05 14.67
C ILE A 31 -14.11 9.52 13.52
N VAL A 32 -15.44 9.49 13.70
CA VAL A 32 -16.38 9.70 12.59
C VAL A 32 -16.40 11.14 12.07
N PRO A 33 -16.50 12.19 12.90
CA PRO A 33 -16.52 13.54 12.35
C PRO A 33 -15.28 13.90 11.52
N PRO A 34 -14.03 13.61 11.96
CA PRO A 34 -12.84 13.93 11.16
C PRO A 34 -12.79 13.20 9.82
N ILE A 35 -13.19 11.92 9.74
CA ILE A 35 -13.19 11.19 8.47
C ILE A 35 -14.23 11.75 7.50
N VAL A 36 -15.41 12.17 7.99
CA VAL A 36 -16.40 12.85 7.17
C VAL A 36 -15.87 14.18 6.65
N ILE A 37 -15.24 14.99 7.52
CA ILE A 37 -14.64 16.27 7.13
C ILE A 37 -13.54 16.05 6.09
N MET A 38 -12.69 15.03 6.26
CA MET A 38 -11.65 14.69 5.32
C MET A 38 -12.23 14.38 3.94
N VAL A 39 -13.25 13.52 3.84
CA VAL A 39 -13.90 13.21 2.57
C VAL A 39 -14.50 14.46 1.93
N LEU A 40 -15.27 15.26 2.69
CA LEU A 40 -15.90 16.48 2.18
C LEU A 40 -14.89 17.49 1.65
N VAL A 41 -13.76 17.65 2.33
CA VAL A 41 -12.71 18.60 1.95
C VAL A 41 -11.91 18.11 0.75
N THR A 42 -11.56 16.83 0.70
CA THR A 42 -10.67 16.30 -0.35
C THR A 42 -11.38 16.02 -1.68
N MET A 43 -12.67 15.68 -1.65
CA MET A 43 -13.44 15.34 -2.85
C MET A 43 -13.43 16.44 -3.95
N PRO A 44 -13.61 17.73 -3.66
CA PRO A 44 -13.52 18.76 -4.71
C PRO A 44 -12.15 18.84 -5.40
N PHE A 45 -11.06 18.52 -4.69
CA PHE A 45 -9.71 18.53 -5.28
C PHE A 45 -9.51 17.40 -6.31
N THR A 46 -10.35 16.38 -6.29
CA THR A 46 -10.30 15.29 -7.29
C THR A 46 -10.65 15.78 -8.70
N LEU A 47 -11.32 16.93 -8.84
CA LEU A 47 -11.59 17.56 -10.13
C LEU A 47 -10.32 18.08 -10.82
N LEU A 48 -9.20 18.15 -10.11
CA LEU A 48 -7.91 18.60 -10.64
C LEU A 48 -7.09 17.45 -11.26
N VAL A 49 -7.48 16.20 -11.05
CA VAL A 49 -6.76 15.02 -11.52
C VAL A 49 -7.61 14.20 -12.49
N ARG A 50 -6.97 13.24 -13.19
CA ARG A 50 -7.65 12.38 -14.15
C ARG A 50 -8.73 11.52 -13.48
N ASN A 51 -9.74 11.15 -14.28
CA ASN A 51 -10.87 10.31 -13.81
C ASN A 51 -10.45 8.94 -13.27
N ASP A 52 -9.26 8.44 -13.65
CA ASP A 52 -8.69 7.20 -13.13
C ASP A 52 -8.57 7.19 -11.61
N PHE A 53 -8.14 8.32 -11.02
CA PHE A 53 -7.96 8.46 -9.57
C PHE A 53 -9.27 8.52 -8.77
N ILE A 54 -10.39 8.74 -9.45
CA ILE A 54 -11.73 8.69 -8.84
C ILE A 54 -12.53 7.44 -9.21
N ALA A 55 -11.92 6.51 -9.96
CA ALA A 55 -12.56 5.26 -10.30
C ALA A 55 -13.08 4.55 -9.05
N SER A 56 -14.34 4.13 -9.08
CA SER A 56 -15.02 3.48 -7.94
C SER A 56 -14.97 4.28 -6.62
N ILE A 57 -14.75 5.61 -6.63
CA ILE A 57 -14.58 6.42 -5.42
C ILE A 57 -15.76 6.30 -4.45
N GLY A 58 -16.99 6.14 -4.95
CA GLY A 58 -18.17 5.92 -4.11
C GLY A 58 -18.06 4.64 -3.27
N ARG A 59 -17.49 3.55 -3.81
CA ARG A 59 -17.23 2.31 -3.06
C ARG A 59 -16.15 2.50 -2.02
N GLN A 60 -15.09 3.24 -2.34
CA GLN A 60 -14.02 3.57 -1.38
C GLN A 60 -14.58 4.40 -0.21
N ILE A 61 -15.46 5.39 -0.45
CA ILE A 61 -16.11 6.19 0.59
C ILE A 61 -16.99 5.31 1.48
N VAL A 62 -17.80 4.43 0.90
CA VAL A 62 -18.64 3.51 1.66
C VAL A 62 -17.78 2.57 2.52
N ALA A 63 -16.70 2.04 1.97
CA ALA A 63 -15.76 1.20 2.70
C ALA A 63 -15.09 1.96 3.85
N ALA A 64 -14.68 3.21 3.63
CA ALA A 64 -14.06 4.06 4.65
C ALA A 64 -15.03 4.41 5.79
N PHE A 65 -16.28 4.80 5.48
CA PHE A 65 -17.29 5.10 6.49
C PHE A 65 -17.81 3.87 7.22
N GLY A 66 -17.84 2.71 6.53
CA GLY A 66 -18.16 1.42 7.13
C GLY A 66 -17.01 0.78 7.91
N PHE A 67 -15.84 1.38 7.92
CA PHE A 67 -14.61 0.82 8.51
C PHE A 67 -14.28 -0.57 7.97
N MET A 68 -14.46 -0.76 6.65
CA MET A 68 -14.23 -2.00 5.94
C MET A 68 -13.20 -1.85 4.80
N THR A 69 -12.46 -0.74 4.75
CA THR A 69 -11.48 -0.47 3.69
C THR A 69 -10.43 -1.58 3.60
N ASN A 70 -9.97 -2.11 4.70
CA ASN A 70 -9.01 -3.20 4.73
C ASN A 70 -9.52 -4.48 4.04
N TRP A 71 -10.79 -4.84 4.23
CA TRP A 71 -11.41 -5.98 3.54
C TRP A 71 -11.73 -5.65 2.09
N TYR A 72 -12.16 -4.41 1.82
CA TYR A 72 -12.39 -3.93 0.46
C TYR A 72 -11.13 -4.09 -0.39
N GLU A 73 -9.95 -3.66 0.11
CA GLU A 73 -8.68 -3.77 -0.59
C GLU A 73 -8.26 -5.24 -0.80
N ILE A 74 -8.48 -6.12 0.17
CA ILE A 74 -8.23 -7.56 0.01
C ILE A 74 -9.10 -8.16 -1.10
N PHE A 75 -10.40 -7.84 -1.13
CA PHE A 75 -11.34 -8.45 -2.08
C PHE A 75 -11.15 -7.97 -3.51
N ILE A 76 -10.70 -6.74 -3.73
CA ILE A 76 -10.41 -6.24 -5.08
C ILE A 76 -8.99 -6.61 -5.55
N GLY A 77 -8.20 -7.28 -4.69
CA GLY A 77 -6.85 -7.72 -5.02
C GLY A 77 -5.81 -6.59 -5.09
N SER A 78 -6.09 -5.44 -4.46
CA SER A 78 -5.14 -4.33 -4.41
C SER A 78 -3.82 -4.71 -3.75
N ASN A 79 -2.73 -4.21 -4.30
CA ASN A 79 -1.42 -4.24 -3.65
C ASN A 79 -1.05 -2.82 -3.20
N TYR A 80 -0.51 -2.67 -1.99
CA TYR A 80 -0.26 -1.35 -1.39
C TYR A 80 0.81 -0.54 -2.16
N GLU A 81 1.86 -1.18 -2.63
CA GLU A 81 2.97 -0.51 -3.34
C GLU A 81 2.80 -0.47 -4.86
N ASN A 82 2.17 -1.48 -5.47
CA ASN A 82 2.10 -1.65 -6.92
C ASN A 82 0.77 -1.17 -7.52
N GLN A 83 0.17 -0.11 -6.98
CA GLN A 83 -1.03 0.46 -7.54
C GLN A 83 -0.69 1.53 -8.58
N PHE A 84 -0.94 1.26 -9.85
CA PHE A 84 -0.84 2.25 -10.93
C PHE A 84 -1.75 3.47 -10.70
N ASN A 85 -2.90 3.24 -10.05
CA ASN A 85 -3.82 4.28 -9.62
C ASN A 85 -4.16 4.04 -8.14
N PRO A 86 -3.38 4.60 -7.20
CA PRO A 86 -3.60 4.37 -5.78
C PRO A 86 -4.98 4.91 -5.35
N HIS A 87 -5.72 4.08 -4.62
CA HIS A 87 -7.02 4.47 -4.09
C HIS A 87 -6.90 5.67 -3.14
N LEU A 88 -7.74 6.67 -3.37
CA LEU A 88 -7.67 7.94 -2.65
C LEU A 88 -7.87 7.78 -1.14
N PHE A 89 -8.66 6.80 -0.70
CA PHE A 89 -8.94 6.53 0.71
C PHE A 89 -8.30 5.23 1.22
N LEU A 90 -7.32 4.68 0.49
CA LEU A 90 -6.60 3.46 0.85
C LEU A 90 -6.12 3.48 2.31
N HIS A 91 -5.45 4.55 2.73
CA HIS A 91 -4.85 4.68 4.07
C HIS A 91 -5.85 4.43 5.22
N THR A 92 -7.16 4.59 4.98
CA THR A 92 -8.18 4.30 6.00
C THR A 92 -8.32 2.82 6.36
N TRP A 93 -7.57 1.92 5.67
CA TRP A 93 -7.52 0.51 6.03
C TRP A 93 -7.03 0.28 7.46
N SER A 94 -5.99 1.00 7.88
CA SER A 94 -5.45 0.85 9.24
C SER A 94 -6.40 1.39 10.30
N LEU A 95 -7.17 2.44 9.97
CA LEU A 95 -8.27 2.93 10.81
C LEU A 95 -9.39 1.88 10.94
N ALA A 96 -9.70 1.15 9.87
CA ALA A 96 -10.66 0.04 9.93
C ALA A 96 -10.19 -1.04 10.92
N VAL A 97 -8.92 -1.47 10.84
CA VAL A 97 -8.33 -2.43 11.79
C VAL A 97 -8.38 -1.89 13.23
N GLU A 98 -8.12 -0.60 13.43
CA GLU A 98 -8.20 0.06 14.74
C GLU A 98 -9.63 0.04 15.30
N VAL A 99 -10.64 0.32 14.48
CA VAL A 99 -12.06 0.28 14.90
C VAL A 99 -12.50 -1.16 15.20
N HIS A 100 -12.07 -2.15 14.41
CA HIS A 100 -12.32 -3.57 14.71
C HIS A 100 -11.71 -3.95 16.07
N PHE A 101 -10.48 -3.48 16.35
CA PHE A 101 -9.89 -3.66 17.68
C PHE A 101 -10.72 -2.98 18.77
N TYR A 102 -11.21 -1.75 18.60
CA TYR A 102 -12.02 -1.08 19.60
C TYR A 102 -13.32 -1.84 19.92
N ILE A 103 -13.97 -2.37 18.89
CA ILE A 103 -15.20 -3.14 19.06
C ILE A 103 -14.89 -4.44 19.83
N PHE A 104 -13.99 -5.25 19.30
CA PHE A 104 -13.65 -6.53 19.90
C PHE A 104 -13.09 -6.39 21.33
N TRP A 105 -12.08 -5.52 21.50
CA TRP A 105 -11.40 -5.31 22.77
C TRP A 105 -12.30 -4.66 23.80
N GLY A 106 -13.09 -3.68 23.42
CA GLY A 106 -14.06 -3.02 24.29
C GLY A 106 -15.10 -4.01 24.84
N ILE A 107 -15.65 -4.88 23.98
CA ILE A 107 -16.59 -5.92 24.40
C ILE A 107 -15.92 -6.94 25.31
N LEU A 108 -14.71 -7.42 24.98
CA LEU A 108 -13.97 -8.39 25.78
C LEU A 108 -13.65 -7.84 27.18
N VAL A 109 -13.13 -6.61 27.27
CA VAL A 109 -12.80 -5.96 28.55
C VAL A 109 -14.05 -5.69 29.38
N TRP A 110 -15.14 -5.26 28.73
CA TRP A 110 -16.44 -5.12 29.37
C TRP A 110 -16.95 -6.46 29.92
N TRP A 111 -16.86 -7.55 29.14
CA TRP A 111 -17.26 -8.88 29.59
C TRP A 111 -16.43 -9.36 30.79
N LEU A 112 -15.10 -9.14 30.77
CA LEU A 112 -14.23 -9.42 31.90
C LEU A 112 -14.62 -8.60 33.13
N SER A 113 -15.04 -7.36 32.98
CA SER A 113 -15.47 -6.49 34.09
C SER A 113 -16.72 -7.02 34.81
N ARG A 114 -17.57 -7.81 34.12
CA ARG A 114 -18.78 -8.45 34.69
C ARG A 114 -18.44 -9.58 35.65
N ARG A 115 -17.21 -10.09 35.65
CA ARG A 115 -16.72 -11.13 36.54
C ARG A 115 -16.46 -10.65 37.95
N LYS A 116 -16.67 -9.38 38.26
CA LYS A 116 -16.49 -8.74 39.59
C LYS A 116 -15.13 -9.07 40.22
N LEU A 117 -14.07 -9.02 39.44
CA LEU A 117 -12.71 -9.31 39.89
C LEU A 117 -12.19 -8.12 40.73
N THR A 118 -11.23 -8.37 41.61
CA THR A 118 -10.47 -7.29 42.23
C THR A 118 -9.70 -6.52 41.15
N SER A 119 -9.35 -5.25 41.37
CA SER A 119 -8.61 -4.45 40.41
C SER A 119 -7.28 -5.10 39.97
N VAL A 120 -6.62 -5.82 40.90
CA VAL A 120 -5.39 -6.56 40.60
C VAL A 120 -5.67 -7.75 39.68
N ASN A 121 -6.68 -8.55 40.01
CA ASN A 121 -7.07 -9.72 39.21
C ASN A 121 -7.62 -9.31 37.85
N PHE A 122 -8.37 -8.20 37.76
CA PHE A 122 -8.85 -7.65 36.50
C PHE A 122 -7.70 -7.25 35.59
N ARG A 123 -6.70 -6.52 36.12
CA ARG A 123 -5.47 -6.18 35.38
C ARG A 123 -4.71 -7.43 34.93
N GLY A 124 -4.63 -8.47 35.78
CA GLY A 124 -4.05 -9.75 35.46
C GLY A 124 -4.80 -10.50 34.34
N ALA A 125 -6.13 -10.49 34.37
CA ALA A 125 -6.96 -11.08 33.32
C ALA A 125 -6.76 -10.37 31.97
N ILE A 126 -6.67 -9.03 31.96
CA ILE A 126 -6.37 -8.26 30.77
C ILE A 126 -4.96 -8.59 30.24
N PHE A 127 -3.97 -8.72 31.13
CA PHE A 127 -2.61 -9.13 30.75
C PHE A 127 -2.60 -10.50 30.06
N LEU A 128 -3.27 -11.50 30.63
CA LEU A 128 -3.34 -12.84 30.06
C LEU A 128 -4.09 -12.84 28.71
N ALA A 129 -5.24 -12.17 28.64
CA ALA A 129 -6.02 -12.07 27.41
C ALA A 129 -5.24 -11.37 26.30
N SER A 130 -4.61 -10.24 26.59
CA SER A 130 -3.80 -9.51 25.60
C SER A 130 -2.57 -10.30 25.16
N THR A 131 -1.94 -11.07 26.07
CA THR A 131 -0.80 -11.93 25.74
C THR A 131 -1.23 -13.07 24.80
N ALA A 132 -2.34 -13.75 25.11
CA ALA A 132 -2.87 -14.81 24.25
C ALA A 132 -3.23 -14.27 22.85
N LEU A 133 -3.91 -13.12 22.77
CA LEU A 133 -4.29 -12.49 21.50
C LEU A 133 -3.09 -11.95 20.72
N PHE A 134 -2.05 -11.46 21.42
CA PHE A 134 -0.80 -11.07 20.77
C PHE A 134 -0.15 -12.27 20.06
N PHE A 135 0.03 -13.38 20.78
CA PHE A 135 0.65 -14.57 20.17
C PHE A 135 -0.22 -15.19 19.09
N SER A 136 -1.55 -15.23 19.26
CA SER A 136 -2.43 -15.77 18.22
C SER A 136 -2.42 -14.91 16.95
N GLY A 137 -2.50 -13.59 17.06
CA GLY A 137 -2.43 -12.69 15.89
C GLY A 137 -1.07 -12.71 15.22
N TYR A 138 0.01 -12.73 16.01
CA TYR A 138 1.37 -12.88 15.47
C TYR A 138 1.56 -14.22 14.77
N LEU A 139 1.05 -15.32 15.34
CA LEU A 139 1.12 -16.63 14.70
C LEU A 139 0.34 -16.68 13.38
N VAL A 140 -0.80 -15.99 13.29
CA VAL A 140 -1.54 -15.85 12.02
C VAL A 140 -0.66 -15.17 10.98
N MET A 141 -0.04 -14.01 11.29
CA MET A 141 0.86 -13.33 10.36
C MET A 141 2.06 -14.20 9.99
N PHE A 142 2.68 -14.87 10.97
CA PHE A 142 3.84 -15.72 10.76
C PHE A 142 3.52 -16.90 9.82
N ILE A 143 2.45 -17.63 10.07
CA ILE A 143 2.05 -18.81 9.26
C ILE A 143 1.60 -18.35 7.87
N SER A 144 0.77 -17.30 7.78
CA SER A 144 0.25 -16.83 6.49
C SER A 144 1.35 -16.27 5.57
N SER A 145 2.47 -15.80 6.12
CA SER A 145 3.63 -15.37 5.31
C SER A 145 4.29 -16.51 4.53
N PHE A 146 4.05 -17.78 4.89
CA PHE A 146 4.51 -18.94 4.12
C PHE A 146 3.44 -19.51 3.20
N LEU A 147 2.15 -19.32 3.53
CA LEU A 147 1.04 -19.96 2.83
C LEU A 147 0.40 -19.07 1.76
N VAL A 148 0.46 -17.76 1.93
CA VAL A 148 -0.24 -16.80 1.07
C VAL A 148 0.80 -16.07 0.21
N LYS A 149 0.73 -16.30 -1.11
CA LYS A 149 1.63 -15.62 -2.08
C LYS A 149 1.36 -14.11 -2.15
N ASN A 150 0.11 -13.67 -1.95
CA ASN A 150 -0.24 -12.26 -1.99
C ASN A 150 -0.03 -11.60 -0.62
N VAL A 151 1.00 -10.78 -0.49
CA VAL A 151 1.34 -10.03 0.74
C VAL A 151 0.22 -9.09 1.19
N SER A 152 -0.65 -8.64 0.29
CA SER A 152 -1.77 -7.73 0.61
C SER A 152 -2.72 -8.33 1.65
N PHE A 153 -2.99 -9.64 1.59
CA PHE A 153 -3.80 -10.30 2.62
C PHE A 153 -3.16 -10.16 4.01
N ASN A 154 -1.86 -10.40 4.13
CA ASN A 154 -1.13 -10.28 5.38
C ASN A 154 -1.09 -8.84 5.89
N TYR A 155 -0.95 -7.89 4.97
CA TYR A 155 -0.85 -6.47 5.29
C TYR A 155 -2.18 -5.86 5.72
N PHE A 156 -3.27 -6.12 4.99
CA PHE A 156 -4.57 -5.51 5.26
C PHE A 156 -5.45 -6.27 6.26
N SER A 157 -5.22 -7.57 6.48
CA SER A 157 -6.09 -8.40 7.32
C SER A 157 -6.08 -7.97 8.78
N THR A 158 -7.28 -7.82 9.35
CA THR A 158 -7.45 -7.57 10.78
C THR A 158 -6.85 -8.68 11.63
N PHE A 159 -6.88 -9.92 11.17
CA PHE A 159 -6.41 -11.07 11.94
C PHE A 159 -4.88 -11.10 12.07
N SER A 160 -4.16 -10.80 11.00
CA SER A 160 -2.70 -10.75 11.00
C SER A 160 -2.17 -9.43 11.57
N HIS A 161 -2.84 -8.30 11.32
CA HIS A 161 -2.32 -6.96 11.63
C HIS A 161 -2.83 -6.37 12.96
N SER A 162 -3.62 -7.13 13.77
CA SER A 162 -4.13 -6.63 15.06
C SER A 162 -3.19 -6.89 16.25
N PHE A 163 -2.21 -7.78 16.15
CA PHE A 163 -1.34 -8.14 17.28
C PHE A 163 -0.57 -6.94 17.88
N PRO A 164 -0.17 -5.86 17.15
CA PRO A 164 0.48 -4.69 17.74
C PRO A 164 -0.39 -3.99 18.79
N PHE A 165 -1.72 -3.99 18.60
CA PHE A 165 -2.65 -3.42 19.58
C PHE A 165 -2.63 -4.19 20.89
N TYR A 166 -2.55 -5.52 20.83
CA TYR A 166 -2.48 -6.37 22.02
C TYR A 166 -1.14 -6.25 22.73
N LEU A 167 -0.04 -6.05 22.00
CA LEU A 167 1.25 -5.73 22.61
C LEU A 167 1.17 -4.40 23.39
N GLY A 168 0.56 -3.37 22.80
CA GLY A 168 0.28 -2.12 23.51
C GLY A 168 -0.59 -2.32 24.76
N ALA A 169 -1.59 -3.21 24.70
CA ALA A 169 -2.43 -3.56 25.85
C ALA A 169 -1.61 -4.24 26.98
N ILE A 170 -0.68 -5.14 26.64
CA ILE A 170 0.25 -5.74 27.61
C ILE A 170 1.04 -4.65 28.34
N TYR A 171 1.65 -3.72 27.60
CA TYR A 171 2.40 -2.62 28.20
C TYR A 171 1.54 -1.69 29.06
N ALA A 172 0.26 -1.50 28.71
CA ALA A 172 -0.69 -0.75 29.53
C ALA A 172 -0.94 -1.42 30.90
N THR A 173 -1.00 -2.76 30.93
CA THR A 173 -1.13 -3.50 32.21
C THR A 173 0.13 -3.38 33.07
N MET A 174 1.30 -3.20 32.46
CA MET A 174 2.58 -3.09 33.17
C MET A 174 2.82 -1.70 33.78
N SER A 175 2.46 -0.64 33.07
CA SER A 175 2.68 0.75 33.53
C SER A 175 1.44 1.40 34.10
N GLY A 176 0.29 1.31 33.41
CA GLY A 176 -0.89 2.13 33.64
C GLY A 176 -0.70 3.57 33.15
N VAL A 177 -1.73 4.40 33.29
CA VAL A 177 -1.67 5.86 33.04
C VAL A 177 -2.06 6.61 34.33
N ALA A 178 -3.33 6.66 34.71
CA ALA A 178 -3.75 7.25 35.98
C ALA A 178 -3.52 6.29 37.15
N ASP A 179 -3.90 5.01 36.99
CA ASP A 179 -3.61 3.94 37.97
C ASP A 179 -2.25 3.29 37.66
N THR A 180 -1.17 3.99 38.01
CA THR A 180 0.21 3.56 37.76
C THR A 180 0.61 2.42 38.70
N THR A 181 1.21 1.33 38.14
CA THR A 181 1.61 0.17 38.94
C THR A 181 2.77 0.47 39.90
N LYS A 182 2.76 -0.16 41.10
CA LYS A 182 3.86 -0.03 42.08
C LYS A 182 5.22 -0.40 41.47
N ARG A 183 5.27 -1.42 40.62
CA ARG A 183 6.50 -1.85 39.93
C ARG A 183 7.03 -0.80 38.99
N PHE A 184 6.18 -0.17 38.21
CA PHE A 184 6.56 0.90 37.28
C PHE A 184 7.08 2.12 38.07
N LYS A 185 6.37 2.59 39.11
CA LYS A 185 6.84 3.70 39.97
C LYS A 185 8.24 3.43 40.55
N LYS A 186 8.47 2.21 41.08
CA LYS A 186 9.78 1.82 41.62
C LYS A 186 10.87 1.83 40.53
N ASN A 187 10.56 1.39 39.31
CA ASN A 187 11.50 1.42 38.19
C ASN A 187 11.86 2.86 37.80
N VAL A 188 10.87 3.74 37.66
CA VAL A 188 11.07 5.16 37.32
C VAL A 188 11.93 5.87 38.36
N GLN A 189 11.72 5.60 39.64
CA GLN A 189 12.56 6.16 40.72
C GLN A 189 14.03 5.74 40.59
N ARG A 190 14.29 4.46 40.22
CA ARG A 190 15.64 3.89 40.11
C ARG A 190 16.37 4.29 38.83
N TRP A 191 15.64 4.56 37.75
CA TRP A 191 16.24 4.86 36.46
C TRP A 191 16.77 6.30 36.42
N SER A 192 17.99 6.46 35.89
CA SER A 192 18.52 7.78 35.56
C SER A 192 17.82 8.36 34.34
N LEU A 193 17.76 9.69 34.26
CA LEU A 193 17.24 10.39 33.08
C LEU A 193 17.95 9.97 31.80
N ARG A 194 19.28 9.82 31.86
CA ARG A 194 20.10 9.36 30.71
C ARG A 194 19.63 7.99 30.18
N ARG A 195 19.30 7.05 31.09
CA ARG A 195 18.80 5.72 30.70
C ARG A 195 17.43 5.82 29.99
N ILE A 196 16.53 6.65 30.50
CA ILE A 196 15.20 6.83 29.91
C ILE A 196 15.31 7.46 28.53
N LEU A 197 16.12 8.51 28.37
CA LEU A 197 16.38 9.17 27.10
C LEU A 197 17.08 8.23 26.11
N PHE A 198 18.07 7.45 26.54
CA PHE A 198 18.74 6.45 25.69
C PHE A 198 17.76 5.38 25.20
N GLN A 199 16.85 4.90 26.07
CA GLN A 199 15.82 3.95 25.68
C GLN A 199 14.86 4.57 24.65
N PHE A 200 14.42 5.83 24.86
CA PHE A 200 13.51 6.53 23.95
C PHE A 200 14.16 6.73 22.57
N VAL A 201 15.33 7.38 22.54
CA VAL A 201 16.07 7.67 21.30
C VAL A 201 16.54 6.39 20.60
N GLY A 202 17.05 5.42 21.36
CA GLY A 202 17.49 4.13 20.81
C GLY A 202 16.34 3.34 20.18
N SER A 203 15.16 3.30 20.84
CA SER A 203 13.98 2.65 20.25
C SER A 203 13.50 3.38 19.00
N PHE A 204 13.54 4.71 18.97
CA PHE A 204 13.20 5.50 17.80
C PHE A 204 14.19 5.25 16.63
N ALA A 205 15.49 5.25 16.91
CA ALA A 205 16.51 4.96 15.91
C ALA A 205 16.36 3.55 15.31
N LEU A 206 16.03 2.55 16.15
CA LEU A 206 15.77 1.18 15.67
C LEU A 206 14.49 1.09 14.83
N LEU A 207 13.44 1.85 15.15
CA LEU A 207 12.25 1.96 14.29
C LEU A 207 12.59 2.53 12.93
N LEU A 208 13.37 3.60 12.87
CA LEU A 208 13.82 4.18 11.61
C LEU A 208 14.67 3.19 10.81
N LEU A 209 15.61 2.51 11.48
CA LEU A 209 16.46 1.49 10.84
C LEU A 209 15.62 0.37 10.20
N LEU A 210 14.60 -0.14 10.90
CA LEU A 210 13.70 -1.14 10.33
C LEU A 210 12.98 -0.63 9.08
N GLY A 211 12.53 0.64 9.08
CA GLY A 211 11.87 1.25 7.93
C GLY A 211 12.78 1.44 6.71
N PHE A 212 14.12 1.52 6.91
CA PHE A 212 15.08 1.61 5.80
C PHE A 212 15.59 0.25 5.31
N VAL A 213 15.59 -0.77 6.18
CA VAL A 213 16.21 -2.07 5.87
C VAL A 213 15.18 -3.08 5.35
N LEU A 214 13.92 -2.98 5.80
CA LEU A 214 12.88 -3.96 5.48
C LEU A 214 12.00 -3.44 4.35
N SER A 215 11.92 -4.20 3.26
CA SER A 215 11.00 -3.92 2.15
C SER A 215 9.59 -4.40 2.46
N TYR A 216 8.60 -3.78 1.82
CA TYR A 216 7.18 -4.15 1.93
C TYR A 216 6.94 -5.61 1.49
N ASP A 217 7.53 -6.04 0.38
CA ASP A 217 7.37 -7.39 -0.18
C ASP A 217 8.24 -8.44 0.51
N GLY A 218 9.19 -8.00 1.34
CA GLY A 218 10.14 -8.88 2.00
C GLY A 218 9.49 -9.80 3.03
N GLN A 219 9.67 -11.11 2.90
CA GLN A 219 9.14 -12.08 3.87
C GLN A 219 9.59 -11.81 5.31
N LEU A 220 10.84 -11.34 5.51
CA LEU A 220 11.37 -10.98 6.84
C LEU A 220 10.56 -9.86 7.52
N THR A 221 9.93 -8.98 6.74
CA THR A 221 9.06 -7.92 7.24
C THR A 221 7.86 -8.50 8.00
N TYR A 222 7.24 -9.53 7.44
CA TYR A 222 6.09 -10.22 8.05
C TYR A 222 6.49 -11.20 9.14
N LEU A 223 7.65 -11.87 9.01
CA LEU A 223 8.13 -12.80 10.02
C LEU A 223 8.56 -12.08 11.31
N PHE A 224 9.32 -10.99 11.20
CA PHE A 224 9.96 -10.34 12.35
C PHE A 224 9.78 -8.82 12.36
N GLY A 225 9.71 -8.16 11.20
CA GLY A 225 9.74 -6.72 11.08
C GLY A 225 8.63 -6.03 11.85
N PHE A 226 7.37 -6.40 11.63
CA PHE A 226 6.23 -5.81 12.33
C PHE A 226 6.23 -6.10 13.84
N ALA A 227 6.70 -7.28 14.26
CA ALA A 227 6.80 -7.62 15.69
C ALA A 227 7.87 -6.78 16.38
N LEU A 228 9.06 -6.63 15.76
CA LEU A 228 10.14 -5.78 16.27
C LEU A 228 9.75 -4.30 16.28
N ALA A 229 9.14 -3.81 15.21
CA ALA A 229 8.65 -2.44 15.14
C ALA A 229 7.63 -2.15 16.25
N SER A 230 6.68 -3.08 16.47
CA SER A 230 5.71 -2.98 17.56
C SER A 230 6.37 -2.99 18.94
N LEU A 231 7.40 -3.81 19.13
CA LEU A 231 8.17 -3.85 20.37
C LEU A 231 8.91 -2.53 20.62
N PHE A 232 9.61 -1.99 19.61
CA PHE A 232 10.34 -0.73 19.75
C PHE A 232 9.39 0.45 19.98
N ALA A 233 8.22 0.48 19.30
CA ALA A 233 7.18 1.47 19.58
C ALA A 233 6.67 1.38 21.02
N CYS A 234 6.42 0.18 21.55
CA CYS A 234 6.01 0.00 22.95
C CYS A 234 7.11 0.40 23.93
N LEU A 235 8.39 0.11 23.64
CA LEU A 235 9.53 0.55 24.46
C LEU A 235 9.66 2.08 24.45
N MET A 236 9.42 2.73 23.31
CA MET A 236 9.42 4.18 23.19
C MET A 236 8.28 4.80 24.02
N ILE A 237 7.04 4.26 23.91
CA ILE A 237 5.89 4.68 24.72
C ILE A 237 6.17 4.51 26.22
N TYR A 238 6.76 3.39 26.60
CA TYR A 238 7.12 3.12 28.00
C TYR A 238 8.18 4.08 28.52
N ALA A 239 9.17 4.43 27.71
CA ALA A 239 10.20 5.43 28.05
C ALA A 239 9.59 6.85 28.13
N ALA A 240 8.72 7.24 27.19
CA ALA A 240 8.01 8.51 27.24
C ALA A 240 7.15 8.63 28.51
N ARG A 241 6.47 7.55 28.89
CA ARG A 241 5.67 7.49 30.11
C ARG A 241 6.55 7.61 31.37
N ALA A 242 7.73 6.97 31.35
CA ALA A 242 8.72 7.08 32.44
C ALA A 242 9.32 8.50 32.53
N LEU A 243 9.54 9.15 31.38
CA LEU A 243 10.01 10.55 31.32
C LEU A 243 9.00 11.51 31.95
N HIS A 244 7.73 11.38 31.57
CA HIS A 244 6.65 12.20 32.14
C HIS A 244 6.57 12.04 33.68
N ASP A 245 6.62 10.81 34.21
CA ASP A 245 6.58 10.57 35.67
C ASP A 245 7.88 11.05 36.38
N LYS A 246 9.02 11.12 35.65
CA LYS A 246 10.31 11.59 36.19
C LYS A 246 10.37 13.11 36.27
N LEU A 247 9.69 13.81 35.38
CA LEU A 247 9.71 15.27 35.22
C LEU A 247 8.29 15.89 35.35
N PRO A 248 7.60 15.67 36.48
CA PRO A 248 6.19 16.09 36.61
C PRO A 248 5.99 17.61 36.62
N ALA A 249 7.04 18.38 36.84
CA ALA A 249 7.01 19.86 36.88
C ALA A 249 7.38 20.53 35.54
N VAL A 250 7.66 19.73 34.50
CA VAL A 250 8.00 20.25 33.18
C VAL A 250 6.75 20.22 32.34
N ASP A 251 6.26 21.38 31.92
CA ASP A 251 5.15 21.50 30.98
C ASP A 251 5.57 21.00 29.58
N GLU A 252 4.64 20.39 28.89
CA GLU A 252 4.87 19.94 27.51
C GLU A 252 5.03 21.15 26.58
N PRO A 253 6.02 21.13 25.66
CA PRO A 253 6.17 22.22 24.69
C PRO A 253 4.90 22.40 23.85
N VAL A 254 4.45 23.64 23.68
CA VAL A 254 3.21 23.98 22.95
C VAL A 254 3.17 23.37 21.54
N VAL A 255 4.32 23.31 20.86
CA VAL A 255 4.43 22.71 19.53
C VAL A 255 4.13 21.21 19.57
N VAL A 256 4.62 20.49 20.60
CA VAL A 256 4.36 19.06 20.77
C VAL A 256 2.88 18.82 21.06
N THR A 257 2.28 19.62 21.95
CA THR A 257 0.84 19.56 22.25
C THR A 257 0.01 19.83 21.01
N PHE A 258 0.37 20.86 20.22
CA PHE A 258 -0.33 21.20 18.98
C PHE A 258 -0.34 20.03 18.00
N PHE A 259 0.83 19.47 17.65
CA PHE A 259 0.91 18.34 16.72
C PHE A 259 0.30 17.05 17.28
N SER A 260 0.38 16.83 18.60
CA SER A 260 -0.30 15.71 19.25
C SER A 260 -1.82 15.79 19.09
N ASP A 261 -2.40 16.98 19.31
CA ASP A 261 -3.83 17.22 19.21
C ASP A 261 -4.38 16.94 17.81
N ILE A 262 -3.67 17.41 16.77
CA ILE A 262 -4.11 17.32 15.37
C ILE A 262 -3.55 16.12 14.61
N SER A 263 -2.74 15.25 15.25
CA SER A 263 -2.05 14.12 14.61
C SER A 263 -2.99 13.19 13.84
N TYR A 264 -4.16 12.90 14.39
CA TYR A 264 -5.17 12.09 13.73
C TYR A 264 -5.73 12.76 12.46
N GLY A 265 -5.99 14.06 12.52
CA GLY A 265 -6.40 14.83 11.35
C GLY A 265 -5.31 14.86 10.28
N ILE A 266 -4.04 15.08 10.63
CA ILE A 266 -2.91 15.01 9.69
C ILE A 266 -2.88 13.64 9.02
N TYR A 267 -3.01 12.55 9.79
CA TYR A 267 -3.07 11.19 9.24
C TYR A 267 -4.23 11.01 8.25
N LEU A 268 -5.40 11.60 8.49
CA LEU A 268 -6.53 11.50 7.55
C LEU A 268 -6.30 12.29 6.26
N PHE A 269 -5.78 13.51 6.34
CA PHE A 269 -5.66 14.39 5.18
C PHE A 269 -4.42 14.14 4.32
N HIS A 270 -3.32 13.60 4.89
CA HIS A 270 -2.04 13.55 4.17
C HIS A 270 -2.09 12.70 2.91
N TRP A 271 -2.71 11.52 2.95
CA TRP A 271 -2.73 10.59 1.84
C TRP A 271 -3.53 11.12 0.64
N PRO A 272 -4.82 11.49 0.76
CA PRO A 272 -5.57 11.99 -0.39
C PRO A 272 -4.96 13.27 -0.98
N PHE A 273 -4.44 14.18 -0.15
CA PHE A 273 -3.75 15.36 -0.68
C PHE A 273 -2.45 14.98 -1.41
N TYR A 274 -1.65 14.08 -0.86
CA TYR A 274 -0.42 13.64 -1.52
C TYR A 274 -0.72 12.99 -2.88
N ILE A 275 -1.68 12.06 -2.94
CA ILE A 275 -2.07 11.42 -4.19
C ILE A 275 -2.52 12.44 -5.23
N ILE A 276 -3.34 13.41 -4.84
CA ILE A 276 -3.82 14.46 -5.76
C ILE A 276 -2.66 15.35 -6.24
N PHE A 277 -1.85 15.88 -5.32
CA PHE A 277 -0.82 16.86 -5.67
C PHE A 277 0.41 16.25 -6.36
N SER A 278 0.72 14.98 -6.10
CA SER A 278 1.78 14.27 -6.82
C SER A 278 1.50 14.13 -8.32
N GLN A 279 0.22 14.22 -8.73
CA GLN A 279 -0.17 14.23 -10.15
C GLN A 279 -0.04 15.61 -10.81
N LEU A 280 0.05 16.67 -10.02
CA LEU A 280 0.02 18.07 -10.52
C LEU A 280 1.39 18.75 -10.49
N MET A 281 2.30 18.24 -9.66
CA MET A 281 3.60 18.87 -9.42
C MET A 281 4.64 17.83 -8.98
N SER A 282 5.91 18.25 -8.89
CA SER A 282 6.99 17.38 -8.39
C SER A 282 6.71 16.89 -6.97
N ASN A 283 7.13 15.66 -6.64
CA ASN A 283 6.91 15.01 -5.36
C ASN A 283 7.34 15.87 -4.15
N TRP A 284 8.40 16.65 -4.30
CA TRP A 284 8.88 17.57 -3.27
C TRP A 284 7.83 18.67 -2.95
N LEU A 285 7.32 19.35 -3.99
CA LEU A 285 6.29 20.40 -3.82
C LEU A 285 4.97 19.79 -3.35
N ALA A 286 4.59 18.63 -3.88
CA ALA A 286 3.41 17.89 -3.45
C ALA A 286 3.49 17.55 -1.96
N SER A 287 4.63 17.06 -1.47
CA SER A 287 4.85 16.76 -0.04
C SER A 287 4.76 18.00 0.83
N LEU A 288 5.36 19.11 0.42
CA LEU A 288 5.29 20.37 1.16
C LEU A 288 3.84 20.89 1.25
N LEU A 289 3.14 20.94 0.11
CA LEU A 289 1.75 21.41 0.06
C LEU A 289 0.82 20.49 0.85
N THR A 290 1.03 19.19 0.76
CA THR A 290 0.32 18.18 1.57
C THR A 290 0.52 18.43 3.06
N PHE A 291 1.74 18.65 3.50
CA PHE A 291 2.03 18.93 4.91
C PHE A 291 1.30 20.19 5.40
N VAL A 292 1.36 21.29 4.64
CA VAL A 292 0.72 22.56 4.99
C VAL A 292 -0.80 22.41 5.05
N LEU A 293 -1.43 21.84 4.02
CA LEU A 293 -2.89 21.71 3.95
C LEU A 293 -3.41 20.69 4.96
N SER A 294 -2.74 19.55 5.13
CA SER A 294 -3.12 18.55 6.13
C SER A 294 -3.06 19.14 7.55
N THR A 295 -2.03 19.93 7.86
CA THR A 295 -1.91 20.60 9.15
C THR A 295 -3.03 21.63 9.33
N ALA A 296 -3.31 22.46 8.33
CA ALA A 296 -4.35 23.48 8.39
C ALA A 296 -5.75 22.88 8.56
N PHE A 297 -6.11 21.89 7.72
CA PHE A 297 -7.43 21.25 7.82
C PHE A 297 -7.58 20.37 9.07
N ALA A 298 -6.51 19.72 9.53
CA ALA A 298 -6.51 18.99 10.78
C ALA A 298 -6.73 19.93 11.98
N ALA A 299 -6.08 21.10 12.00
CA ALA A 299 -6.29 22.10 13.03
C ALA A 299 -7.72 22.68 13.00
N LEU A 300 -8.24 22.98 11.81
CA LEU A 300 -9.63 23.42 11.63
C LEU A 300 -10.62 22.36 12.13
N SER A 301 -10.42 21.10 11.77
CA SER A 301 -11.24 19.97 12.22
C SER A 301 -11.23 19.88 13.74
N PHE A 302 -10.05 19.71 14.34
CA PHE A 302 -9.90 19.43 15.77
C PHE A 302 -10.30 20.60 16.68
N TYR A 303 -9.87 21.84 16.37
CA TYR A 303 -10.09 22.97 17.25
C TYR A 303 -11.41 23.69 17.01
N VAL A 304 -12.03 23.53 15.83
CA VAL A 304 -13.25 24.27 15.48
C VAL A 304 -14.43 23.35 15.23
N ILE A 305 -14.33 22.45 14.23
CA ILE A 305 -15.51 21.73 13.72
C ILE A 305 -15.95 20.61 14.68
N GLU A 306 -15.00 19.78 15.16
CA GLU A 306 -15.30 18.67 16.09
C GLU A 306 -15.94 19.16 17.40
N PRO A 307 -15.42 20.22 18.07
CA PRO A 307 -16.08 20.79 19.24
C PRO A 307 -17.49 21.31 18.93
N MET A 308 -17.69 21.97 17.78
CA MET A 308 -19.02 22.44 17.37
C MET A 308 -20.02 21.28 17.21
N ILE A 309 -19.61 20.19 16.58
CA ILE A 309 -20.44 18.97 16.42
C ILE A 309 -20.74 18.34 17.78
N ALA A 310 -19.77 18.34 18.69
CA ALA A 310 -19.92 17.82 20.05
C ALA A 310 -20.70 18.76 21.00
N GLY A 311 -21.16 19.92 20.52
CA GLY A 311 -21.85 20.93 21.34
C GLY A 311 -20.96 21.63 22.39
N LYS A 312 -19.65 21.68 22.16
CA LYS A 312 -18.66 22.32 23.02
C LYS A 312 -18.19 23.64 22.42
N GLU A 313 -17.70 24.53 23.28
CA GLU A 313 -17.04 25.77 22.83
C GLU A 313 -15.69 25.44 22.17
N PRO A 314 -15.43 25.88 20.92
CA PRO A 314 -14.13 25.77 20.28
C PRO A 314 -13.03 26.47 21.06
N LYS A 315 -11.90 25.79 21.24
CA LYS A 315 -10.71 26.32 21.90
C LYS A 315 -9.46 25.88 21.19
N MET A 316 -8.54 26.79 20.94
CA MET A 316 -7.23 26.49 20.37
C MET A 316 -6.15 26.86 21.38
N LEU A 317 -5.39 25.89 21.86
CA LEU A 317 -4.31 26.07 22.83
C LEU A 317 -4.73 26.90 24.06
N GLY A 318 -5.93 26.63 24.57
CA GLY A 318 -6.50 27.32 25.73
C GLY A 318 -7.28 28.61 25.42
N ILE A 319 -7.15 29.18 24.21
CA ILE A 319 -7.83 30.41 23.80
C ILE A 319 -9.22 30.06 23.26
N LYS A 320 -10.28 30.67 23.80
CA LYS A 320 -11.66 30.50 23.29
C LYS A 320 -11.80 31.15 21.91
N LEU A 321 -12.34 30.42 20.96
CA LEU A 321 -12.64 30.91 19.62
C LEU A 321 -14.13 31.22 19.51
N ASN A 322 -14.49 32.49 19.24
CA ASN A 322 -15.87 32.85 18.97
C ASN A 322 -16.25 32.52 17.51
N VAL A 323 -16.78 31.34 17.29
CA VAL A 323 -17.20 30.85 15.95
C VAL A 323 -18.69 31.09 15.67
N THR A 324 -19.43 31.71 16.62
CA THR A 324 -20.86 31.97 16.47
C THR A 324 -21.20 32.72 15.18
N PRO A 325 -20.47 33.77 14.77
CA PRO A 325 -20.73 34.49 13.53
C PRO A 325 -20.57 33.61 12.27
N CYS A 326 -19.63 32.65 12.31
CA CYS A 326 -19.28 31.81 11.17
C CYS A 326 -20.07 30.48 11.11
N LYS A 327 -20.85 30.15 12.15
CA LYS A 327 -21.54 28.87 12.26
C LYS A 327 -22.43 28.55 11.07
N LYS A 328 -23.23 29.53 10.57
CA LYS A 328 -24.09 29.36 9.42
C LYS A 328 -23.30 29.11 8.13
N TRP A 329 -22.17 29.79 7.98
CA TRP A 329 -21.28 29.60 6.83
C TRP A 329 -20.58 28.24 6.86
N ILE A 330 -20.13 27.76 8.02
CA ILE A 330 -19.52 26.43 8.19
C ILE A 330 -20.55 25.35 7.84
N ILE A 331 -21.80 25.45 8.33
CA ILE A 331 -22.85 24.48 8.00
C ILE A 331 -23.22 24.55 6.51
N GLY A 332 -23.36 25.77 5.95
CA GLY A 332 -23.66 25.96 4.55
C GLY A 332 -22.58 25.40 3.62
N SER A 333 -21.30 25.68 3.92
CA SER A 333 -20.17 25.14 3.15
C SER A 333 -20.10 23.61 3.25
N ALA A 334 -20.33 23.02 4.42
CA ALA A 334 -20.38 21.57 4.58
C ALA A 334 -21.51 20.95 3.73
N GLY A 335 -22.67 21.59 3.66
CA GLY A 335 -23.76 21.15 2.80
C GLY A 335 -23.41 21.21 1.30
N ILE A 336 -22.78 22.29 0.86
CA ILE A 336 -22.30 22.43 -0.55
C ILE A 336 -21.26 21.36 -0.85
N LEU A 337 -20.27 21.16 0.00
CA LEU A 337 -19.24 20.14 -0.16
C LEU A 337 -19.83 18.72 -0.19
N ALA A 338 -20.88 18.46 0.61
CA ALA A 338 -21.57 17.18 0.58
C ALA A 338 -22.26 16.93 -0.77
N VAL A 339 -22.95 17.95 -1.33
CA VAL A 339 -23.58 17.87 -2.65
C VAL A 339 -22.53 17.64 -3.74
N ILE A 340 -21.43 18.39 -3.72
CA ILE A 340 -20.31 18.21 -4.66
C ILE A 340 -19.74 16.79 -4.57
N SER A 341 -19.49 16.30 -3.35
CA SER A 341 -18.96 14.96 -3.11
C SER A 341 -19.91 13.86 -3.64
N LEU A 342 -21.22 14.04 -3.46
CA LEU A 342 -22.21 13.11 -4.01
C LEU A 342 -22.22 13.15 -5.55
N ILE A 343 -22.22 14.32 -6.16
CA ILE A 343 -22.15 14.46 -7.62
C ILE A 343 -20.92 13.76 -8.18
N ILE A 344 -19.73 14.02 -7.61
CA ILE A 344 -18.49 13.37 -8.03
C ILE A 344 -18.60 11.85 -7.86
N SER A 345 -19.13 11.37 -6.73
CA SER A 345 -19.24 9.93 -6.45
C SER A 345 -20.19 9.20 -7.43
N PHE A 346 -21.27 9.84 -7.86
CA PHE A 346 -22.19 9.26 -8.84
C PHE A 346 -21.71 9.40 -10.28
N ALA A 347 -20.97 10.46 -10.61
CA ALA A 347 -20.40 10.69 -11.93
C ALA A 347 -19.10 9.88 -12.17
N ALA A 348 -18.46 9.41 -11.11
CA ALA A 348 -17.19 8.69 -11.19
C ALA A 348 -17.31 7.38 -11.99
N PRO A 349 -16.33 7.05 -12.85
CA PRO A 349 -16.32 5.81 -13.60
C PRO A 349 -16.21 4.60 -12.65
N LYS A 350 -16.76 3.46 -13.07
CA LYS A 350 -16.67 2.21 -12.29
C LYS A 350 -15.28 1.56 -12.38
N LEU A 351 -14.62 1.73 -13.52
CA LEU A 351 -13.27 1.28 -13.83
C LEU A 351 -12.49 2.48 -14.33
N GLY A 352 -11.21 2.54 -14.01
CA GLY A 352 -10.29 3.52 -14.59
C GLY A 352 -10.07 3.26 -16.08
N GLU A 353 -9.61 4.24 -16.81
CA GLU A 353 -9.30 4.12 -18.24
C GLU A 353 -8.20 3.07 -18.46
N PHE A 354 -7.17 3.11 -17.62
CA PHE A 354 -6.11 2.09 -17.64
C PHE A 354 -6.65 0.68 -17.39
N GLU A 355 -7.43 0.49 -16.31
CA GLU A 355 -7.98 -0.81 -15.93
C GLU A 355 -8.94 -1.36 -17.00
N SER A 356 -9.79 -0.49 -17.55
CA SER A 356 -10.70 -0.85 -18.64
C SER A 356 -9.93 -1.21 -19.92
N GLY A 357 -8.86 -0.47 -20.23
CA GLY A 357 -7.99 -0.78 -21.35
C GLY A 357 -7.30 -2.13 -21.21
N VAL A 358 -6.70 -2.41 -20.05
CA VAL A 358 -6.07 -3.71 -19.75
C VAL A 358 -7.07 -4.87 -19.90
N LEU A 359 -8.32 -4.68 -19.45
CA LEU A 359 -9.37 -5.69 -19.61
C LEU A 359 -9.69 -5.95 -21.08
N VAL A 360 -9.84 -4.89 -21.88
CA VAL A 360 -10.08 -5.01 -23.33
C VAL A 360 -8.91 -5.72 -24.01
N ASP A 361 -7.67 -5.31 -23.70
CA ASP A 361 -6.47 -5.89 -24.28
C ASP A 361 -6.32 -7.39 -23.93
N SER A 362 -6.67 -7.77 -22.69
CA SER A 362 -6.70 -9.18 -22.25
C SER A 362 -7.74 -10.01 -23.00
N LEU A 363 -8.92 -9.45 -23.23
CA LEU A 363 -9.98 -10.12 -24.02
C LEU A 363 -9.57 -10.26 -25.49
N THR A 364 -8.96 -9.24 -26.07
CA THR A 364 -8.43 -9.26 -27.46
C THR A 364 -7.33 -10.31 -27.59
N GLN A 365 -6.42 -10.40 -26.62
CA GLN A 365 -5.38 -11.45 -26.61
C GLN A 365 -6.00 -12.84 -26.57
N ALA A 366 -7.00 -13.08 -25.71
CA ALA A 366 -7.66 -14.37 -25.61
C ALA A 366 -8.39 -14.76 -26.91
N ASP A 367 -9.09 -13.82 -27.54
CA ASP A 367 -9.77 -14.04 -28.83
C ASP A 367 -8.77 -14.36 -29.95
N THR A 368 -7.69 -13.57 -30.05
CA THR A 368 -6.63 -13.78 -31.05
C THR A 368 -5.95 -15.16 -30.85
N GLY A 369 -5.61 -15.51 -29.61
CA GLY A 369 -5.01 -16.82 -29.30
C GLY A 369 -5.93 -17.99 -29.64
N MET A 370 -7.25 -17.85 -29.39
CA MET A 370 -8.23 -18.88 -29.74
C MET A 370 -8.40 -19.01 -31.26
N ASN A 371 -8.43 -17.90 -31.98
CA ASN A 371 -8.51 -17.91 -33.46
C ASN A 371 -7.29 -18.55 -34.09
N LEU A 372 -6.07 -18.25 -33.64
CA LEU A 372 -4.84 -18.88 -34.10
C LEU A 372 -4.83 -20.40 -33.81
N THR A 373 -5.29 -20.81 -32.65
CA THR A 373 -5.42 -22.21 -32.28
C THR A 373 -6.40 -22.94 -33.18
N ASN A 374 -7.56 -22.34 -33.48
CA ASN A 374 -8.57 -22.91 -34.38
C ASN A 374 -8.05 -23.04 -35.82
N GLN A 375 -7.34 -22.03 -36.34
CA GLN A 375 -6.72 -22.07 -37.67
C GLN A 375 -5.67 -23.16 -37.79
N ARG A 376 -4.84 -23.35 -36.76
CA ARG A 376 -3.86 -24.46 -36.69
C ARG A 376 -4.54 -25.82 -36.70
N THR A 377 -5.60 -25.98 -35.90
CA THR A 377 -6.37 -27.22 -35.86
C THR A 377 -7.02 -27.55 -37.20
N ALA A 378 -7.39 -26.51 -37.98
CA ALA A 378 -7.90 -26.64 -39.34
C ALA A 378 -6.81 -26.94 -40.41
N GLY A 379 -5.53 -26.98 -40.03
CA GLY A 379 -4.42 -27.33 -40.93
C GLY A 379 -3.94 -26.17 -41.83
N ASP A 380 -4.21 -24.94 -41.47
CA ASP A 380 -3.71 -23.75 -42.19
C ASP A 380 -2.20 -23.59 -41.97
N ALA A 381 -1.40 -23.85 -43.01
CA ALA A 381 0.06 -23.74 -43.00
C ALA A 381 0.54 -22.28 -42.69
N ASN A 382 -0.29 -21.28 -42.95
CA ASN A 382 0.03 -19.88 -42.63
C ASN A 382 -0.17 -19.52 -41.15
N ALA A 383 -0.79 -20.40 -40.37
CA ALA A 383 -1.02 -20.21 -38.95
C ALA A 383 0.11 -20.78 -38.04
N GLN A 384 1.26 -21.18 -38.64
CA GLN A 384 2.43 -21.54 -37.84
C GLN A 384 3.01 -20.31 -37.14
N ASN A 385 3.03 -20.33 -35.84
CA ASN A 385 3.68 -19.26 -35.07
C ASN A 385 5.19 -19.43 -35.15
N ASN A 386 5.84 -18.41 -35.69
CA ASN A 386 7.30 -18.38 -35.73
C ASN A 386 7.89 -17.73 -34.47
N VAL A 387 7.08 -17.08 -33.68
CA VAL A 387 7.51 -16.30 -32.51
C VAL A 387 6.49 -16.46 -31.37
N LEU A 388 6.99 -16.69 -30.16
CA LEU A 388 6.24 -16.57 -28.90
C LEU A 388 6.76 -15.35 -28.15
N ILE A 389 5.86 -14.44 -27.76
CA ILE A 389 6.17 -13.27 -26.93
C ILE A 389 5.58 -13.52 -25.54
N ILE A 390 6.44 -13.72 -24.55
CA ILE A 390 6.05 -13.81 -23.14
C ILE A 390 6.28 -12.45 -22.51
N GLY A 391 5.20 -11.76 -22.15
CA GLY A 391 5.27 -10.36 -21.74
C GLY A 391 4.52 -10.03 -20.47
N ASP A 392 4.80 -8.83 -19.97
CA ASP A 392 4.10 -8.19 -18.87
C ASP A 392 2.99 -7.24 -19.36
N SER A 393 2.61 -6.26 -18.51
CA SER A 393 1.55 -5.30 -18.83
C SER A 393 1.90 -4.37 -20.00
N VAL A 394 3.18 -4.10 -20.27
CA VAL A 394 3.60 -3.24 -21.39
C VAL A 394 3.35 -3.97 -22.72
N ALA A 395 3.71 -5.25 -22.79
CA ALA A 395 3.41 -6.09 -23.94
C ALA A 395 1.90 -6.29 -24.12
N LEU A 396 1.15 -6.51 -23.04
CA LEU A 396 -0.30 -6.64 -23.08
C LEU A 396 -0.97 -5.40 -23.65
N ARG A 397 -0.57 -4.21 -23.20
CA ARG A 397 -1.07 -2.91 -23.69
C ARG A 397 -0.72 -2.62 -25.16
N SER A 398 0.19 -3.39 -25.74
CA SER A 398 0.57 -3.32 -27.15
C SER A 398 -0.17 -4.34 -28.03
N GLN A 399 -1.16 -5.06 -27.49
CA GLN A 399 -1.83 -6.20 -28.15
C GLN A 399 -2.39 -5.87 -29.53
N ASP A 400 -3.09 -4.74 -29.67
CA ASP A 400 -3.68 -4.30 -30.95
C ASP A 400 -2.60 -4.03 -32.00
N THR A 401 -1.49 -3.41 -31.59
CA THR A 401 -0.35 -3.15 -32.47
C THR A 401 0.37 -4.45 -32.87
N PHE A 402 0.55 -5.37 -31.95
CA PHE A 402 1.08 -6.71 -32.25
C PHE A 402 0.18 -7.43 -33.24
N SER A 403 -1.14 -7.48 -32.99
CA SER A 403 -2.10 -8.13 -33.88
C SER A 403 -2.08 -7.54 -35.29
N SER A 404 -1.86 -6.25 -35.42
CA SER A 404 -1.77 -5.56 -36.70
C SER A 404 -0.45 -5.80 -37.44
N LYS A 405 0.70 -5.69 -36.72
CA LYS A 405 2.03 -5.73 -37.33
C LYS A 405 2.65 -7.13 -37.34
N MET A 406 2.23 -8.01 -36.46
CA MET A 406 2.74 -9.36 -36.26
C MET A 406 1.61 -10.39 -36.10
N PRO A 407 0.72 -10.54 -37.07
CA PRO A 407 -0.50 -11.36 -36.95
C PRO A 407 -0.23 -12.85 -36.67
N ASN A 408 0.97 -13.34 -36.95
CA ASN A 408 1.39 -14.73 -36.73
C ASN A 408 2.20 -14.93 -35.43
N ALA A 409 2.42 -13.88 -34.62
CA ALA A 409 3.06 -14.02 -33.33
C ALA A 409 2.05 -14.49 -32.27
N LEU A 410 2.43 -15.44 -31.45
CA LEU A 410 1.68 -15.81 -30.26
C LEU A 410 2.11 -14.90 -29.12
N ILE A 411 1.17 -14.17 -28.55
CA ILE A 411 1.42 -13.28 -27.43
C ILE A 411 0.78 -13.87 -26.18
N ASP A 412 1.57 -14.09 -25.17
CA ASP A 412 1.16 -14.50 -23.83
C ASP A 412 1.68 -13.45 -22.84
N ALA A 413 0.87 -12.43 -22.61
CA ALA A 413 1.19 -11.31 -21.73
C ALA A 413 0.17 -11.19 -20.60
N SER A 414 0.61 -10.75 -19.43
CA SER A 414 -0.28 -10.53 -18.30
C SER A 414 0.21 -9.39 -17.40
N VAL A 415 -0.74 -8.76 -16.71
CA VAL A 415 -0.43 -7.67 -15.76
C VAL A 415 0.47 -8.16 -14.64
N SER A 416 1.46 -7.35 -14.26
CA SER A 416 2.40 -7.62 -13.16
C SER A 416 3.14 -8.97 -13.26
N ARG A 417 3.37 -9.45 -14.48
CA ARG A 417 4.13 -10.70 -14.69
C ARG A 417 5.58 -10.52 -14.25
N SER A 418 6.02 -11.32 -13.29
CA SER A 418 7.41 -11.43 -12.85
C SER A 418 8.19 -12.40 -13.76
N PHE A 419 9.53 -12.42 -13.61
CA PHE A 419 10.37 -13.43 -14.27
C PHE A 419 9.95 -14.86 -13.92
N ASP A 420 9.64 -15.16 -12.65
CA ASP A 420 9.17 -16.50 -12.25
C ASP A 420 7.89 -16.92 -12.97
N ALA A 421 6.89 -16.02 -13.04
CA ALA A 421 5.64 -16.30 -13.73
C ALA A 421 5.84 -16.46 -15.26
N ALA A 422 6.77 -15.69 -15.84
CA ALA A 422 7.16 -15.84 -17.24
C ALA A 422 7.88 -17.18 -17.48
N TYR A 423 8.74 -17.62 -16.54
CA TYR A 423 9.44 -18.89 -16.62
C TYR A 423 8.49 -20.09 -16.59
N GLU A 424 7.45 -20.06 -15.77
CA GLU A 424 6.41 -21.10 -15.76
C GLU A 424 5.71 -21.23 -17.13
N THR A 425 5.37 -20.10 -17.76
CA THR A 425 4.81 -20.07 -19.13
C THR A 425 5.80 -20.64 -20.15
N PHE A 426 7.05 -20.19 -20.10
CA PHE A 426 8.12 -20.67 -20.95
C PHE A 426 8.31 -22.18 -20.80
N LYS A 427 8.47 -22.65 -19.56
CA LYS A 427 8.68 -24.06 -19.23
C LYS A 427 7.53 -24.96 -19.70
N THR A 428 6.29 -24.48 -19.57
CA THR A 428 5.11 -25.19 -20.08
C THR A 428 5.21 -25.42 -21.59
N ASN A 429 5.66 -24.43 -22.35
CA ASN A 429 5.85 -24.57 -23.80
C ASN A 429 7.04 -25.47 -24.16
N VAL A 430 8.12 -25.46 -23.39
CA VAL A 430 9.26 -26.36 -23.53
C VAL A 430 8.82 -27.81 -23.30
N ASP A 431 8.14 -28.09 -22.20
CA ASP A 431 7.70 -29.43 -21.80
C ASP A 431 6.64 -30.01 -22.76
N ALA A 432 5.80 -29.15 -23.33
CA ALA A 432 4.82 -29.52 -24.35
C ALA A 432 5.42 -29.65 -25.77
N ASN A 433 6.70 -29.31 -25.97
CA ASN A 433 7.36 -29.23 -27.28
C ASN A 433 6.61 -28.33 -28.28
N THR A 434 6.07 -27.21 -27.79
CA THR A 434 5.32 -26.22 -28.58
C THR A 434 6.07 -24.90 -28.75
N LEU A 435 7.31 -24.82 -28.23
CA LEU A 435 8.12 -23.62 -28.29
C LEU A 435 8.48 -23.30 -29.76
N PRO A 436 8.20 -22.06 -30.25
CA PRO A 436 8.63 -21.67 -31.59
C PRO A 436 10.14 -21.43 -31.65
N GLU A 437 10.69 -21.34 -32.86
CA GLU A 437 12.13 -21.13 -33.09
C GLU A 437 12.67 -19.87 -32.38
N THR A 438 11.87 -18.81 -32.31
CA THR A 438 12.22 -17.56 -31.63
C THR A 438 11.27 -17.29 -30.47
N VAL A 439 11.84 -17.10 -29.28
CA VAL A 439 11.12 -16.70 -28.08
C VAL A 439 11.52 -15.27 -27.68
N VAL A 440 10.55 -14.43 -27.41
CA VAL A 440 10.74 -13.07 -26.91
C VAL A 440 10.34 -13.03 -25.44
N LEU A 441 11.25 -12.60 -24.59
CA LEU A 441 11.00 -12.38 -23.17
C LEU A 441 10.89 -10.87 -22.92
N ALA A 442 9.66 -10.41 -22.71
CA ALA A 442 9.31 -8.99 -22.53
C ALA A 442 8.79 -8.74 -21.12
N VAL A 443 9.64 -8.98 -20.13
CA VAL A 443 9.39 -8.84 -18.68
C VAL A 443 10.63 -8.21 -18.02
N GLY A 444 10.49 -7.78 -16.77
CA GLY A 444 11.63 -7.23 -16.01
C GLY A 444 11.28 -6.05 -15.12
N VAL A 445 10.21 -5.33 -15.42
CA VAL A 445 9.77 -4.17 -14.61
C VAL A 445 9.26 -4.63 -13.23
N ASN A 446 8.56 -5.77 -13.16
CA ASN A 446 7.85 -6.19 -11.95
C ASN A 446 8.69 -7.01 -10.95
N SER A 447 9.92 -7.40 -11.27
CA SER A 447 10.80 -8.19 -10.40
C SER A 447 12.28 -7.98 -10.74
N PRO A 448 12.82 -6.77 -10.62
CA PRO A 448 14.18 -6.48 -11.07
C PRO A 448 15.29 -6.91 -10.09
N ASP A 449 14.97 -7.41 -8.89
CA ASP A 449 15.98 -7.59 -7.83
C ASP A 449 16.88 -8.82 -8.05
N ASN A 450 16.36 -9.90 -8.68
CA ASN A 450 17.10 -11.15 -8.92
C ASN A 450 17.31 -11.45 -10.42
N TYR A 451 17.21 -10.43 -11.27
CA TYR A 451 17.19 -10.56 -12.73
C TYR A 451 18.29 -11.45 -13.32
N GLN A 452 19.48 -11.45 -12.73
CA GLN A 452 20.61 -12.24 -13.22
C GLN A 452 20.33 -13.75 -13.15
N SER A 453 19.89 -14.22 -11.97
CA SER A 453 19.55 -15.64 -11.80
C SER A 453 18.29 -16.01 -12.57
N ASP A 454 17.36 -15.08 -12.66
CA ASP A 454 16.07 -15.32 -13.30
C ASP A 454 16.21 -15.42 -14.82
N ILE A 455 16.97 -14.52 -15.46
CA ILE A 455 17.25 -14.61 -16.90
C ILE A 455 18.11 -15.85 -17.22
N GLN A 456 19.07 -16.18 -16.33
CA GLN A 456 19.91 -17.37 -16.54
C GLN A 456 19.10 -18.67 -16.60
N GLN A 457 18.00 -18.79 -15.84
CA GLN A 457 17.11 -19.96 -15.91
C GLN A 457 16.52 -20.17 -17.32
N PHE A 458 16.16 -19.08 -18.02
CA PHE A 458 15.68 -19.17 -19.42
C PHE A 458 16.78 -19.62 -20.37
N LEU A 459 18.00 -19.09 -20.22
CA LEU A 459 19.13 -19.52 -21.05
C LEU A 459 19.45 -20.99 -20.85
N ASP A 460 19.45 -21.48 -19.61
CA ASP A 460 19.74 -22.87 -19.28
C ASP A 460 18.67 -23.82 -19.83
N ALA A 461 17.41 -23.45 -19.71
CA ALA A 461 16.26 -24.25 -20.11
C ALA A 461 15.88 -24.12 -21.59
N LEU A 462 16.46 -23.18 -22.36
CA LEU A 462 16.20 -22.99 -23.77
C LEU A 462 16.73 -24.21 -24.54
N PRO A 463 15.91 -24.96 -25.30
CA PRO A 463 16.36 -26.10 -26.07
C PRO A 463 17.26 -25.70 -27.25
N ASP A 464 18.05 -26.66 -27.76
CA ASP A 464 18.83 -26.47 -28.97
C ASP A 464 17.92 -26.21 -30.19
N GLY A 465 18.39 -25.40 -31.12
CA GLY A 465 17.62 -24.98 -32.29
C GLY A 465 16.75 -23.73 -32.07
N HIS A 466 16.74 -23.16 -30.85
CA HIS A 466 15.95 -21.98 -30.53
C HIS A 466 16.80 -20.72 -30.33
N ARG A 467 16.15 -19.54 -30.45
CA ARG A 467 16.74 -18.21 -30.23
C ARG A 467 15.95 -17.47 -29.18
N LEU A 468 16.64 -16.63 -28.39
CA LEU A 468 16.04 -15.81 -27.34
C LEU A 468 16.20 -14.32 -27.67
N VAL A 469 15.11 -13.57 -27.61
CA VAL A 469 15.10 -12.11 -27.68
C VAL A 469 14.73 -11.57 -26.30
N LEU A 470 15.60 -10.77 -25.70
CA LEU A 470 15.36 -10.09 -24.43
C LEU A 470 14.91 -8.67 -24.71
N VAL A 471 13.83 -8.21 -24.07
CA VAL A 471 13.31 -6.85 -24.19
C VAL A 471 13.67 -6.08 -22.93
N THR A 472 14.58 -5.10 -23.06
CA THR A 472 15.06 -4.34 -21.89
C THR A 472 13.91 -3.59 -21.20
N PRO A 473 13.75 -3.69 -19.89
CA PRO A 473 12.68 -3.02 -19.17
C PRO A 473 12.93 -1.52 -19.03
N TYR A 474 11.85 -0.73 -18.92
CA TYR A 474 11.93 0.70 -18.63
C TYR A 474 10.93 1.11 -17.56
N ASP A 475 11.42 1.83 -16.55
CA ASP A 475 10.64 2.52 -15.53
C ASP A 475 11.35 3.85 -15.21
N ALA A 476 10.65 4.96 -15.44
CA ALA A 476 11.19 6.30 -15.19
C ALA A 476 11.44 6.59 -13.69
N GLN A 477 10.79 5.86 -12.78
CA GLN A 477 10.94 6.03 -11.34
C GLN A 477 12.10 5.18 -10.78
N GLU A 478 12.41 4.03 -11.40
CA GLU A 478 13.47 3.11 -11.01
C GLU A 478 14.59 2.98 -12.07
N ASP A 479 14.91 4.08 -12.73
CA ASP A 479 15.86 4.15 -13.86
C ASP A 479 17.20 3.43 -13.58
N THR A 480 17.74 3.52 -12.37
CA THR A 480 19.00 2.86 -12.01
C THR A 480 18.90 1.34 -12.03
N LYS A 481 17.77 0.77 -11.55
CA LYS A 481 17.54 -0.67 -11.57
C LYS A 481 17.34 -1.16 -13.00
N MET A 482 16.51 -0.45 -13.78
CA MET A 482 16.23 -0.81 -15.16
C MET A 482 17.49 -0.75 -16.04
N SER A 483 18.34 0.26 -15.82
CA SER A 483 19.65 0.34 -16.48
C SER A 483 20.54 -0.87 -16.15
N ALA A 484 20.54 -1.35 -14.91
CA ALA A 484 21.34 -2.51 -14.53
C ALA A 484 20.84 -3.80 -15.20
N VAL A 485 19.53 -3.99 -15.31
CA VAL A 485 18.95 -5.13 -16.06
C VAL A 485 19.35 -5.05 -17.54
N ARG A 486 19.18 -3.88 -18.16
CA ARG A 486 19.57 -3.63 -19.54
C ARG A 486 21.04 -3.97 -19.80
N ASP A 487 21.95 -3.46 -18.96
CA ASP A 487 23.39 -3.69 -19.15
C ASP A 487 23.74 -5.17 -19.09
N TYR A 488 23.09 -5.92 -18.20
CA TYR A 488 23.24 -7.37 -18.12
C TYR A 488 22.70 -8.09 -19.37
N GLU A 489 21.52 -7.73 -19.86
CA GLU A 489 20.93 -8.30 -21.08
C GLU A 489 21.79 -8.02 -22.32
N LEU A 490 22.35 -6.80 -22.44
CA LEU A 490 23.28 -6.47 -23.49
C LEU A 490 24.57 -7.28 -23.44
N GLN A 491 25.08 -7.57 -22.22
CA GLN A 491 26.23 -8.44 -22.03
C GLN A 491 25.91 -9.87 -22.45
N LEU A 492 24.76 -10.42 -22.05
CA LEU A 492 24.33 -11.77 -22.46
C LEU A 492 24.26 -11.94 -23.98
N ALA A 493 23.83 -10.90 -24.70
CA ALA A 493 23.78 -10.93 -26.17
C ALA A 493 25.15 -10.85 -26.85
N GLN A 494 26.19 -10.39 -26.12
CA GLN A 494 27.59 -10.47 -26.58
C GLN A 494 28.22 -11.84 -26.30
N ASP A 495 27.81 -12.46 -25.19
CA ASP A 495 28.37 -13.73 -24.73
C ASP A 495 27.70 -14.95 -25.39
N ASN A 496 26.50 -14.77 -25.99
CA ASN A 496 25.68 -15.84 -26.56
C ASN A 496 25.15 -15.49 -27.95
N ASP A 497 25.60 -16.16 -28.97
CA ASP A 497 25.22 -15.93 -30.38
C ASP A 497 23.72 -16.08 -30.65
N TYR A 498 23.02 -16.91 -29.86
CA TYR A 498 21.58 -17.15 -29.97
C TYR A 498 20.72 -16.14 -29.20
N VAL A 499 21.33 -15.16 -28.48
CA VAL A 499 20.64 -14.11 -27.76
C VAL A 499 20.68 -12.79 -28.54
N THR A 500 19.56 -12.10 -28.58
CA THR A 500 19.43 -10.75 -29.17
C THR A 500 18.68 -9.85 -28.20
N VAL A 501 19.00 -8.55 -28.18
CA VAL A 501 18.32 -7.58 -27.32
C VAL A 501 17.46 -6.64 -28.13
N ALA A 502 16.21 -6.48 -27.74
CA ALA A 502 15.32 -5.40 -28.13
C ALA A 502 15.46 -4.27 -27.10
N ASP A 503 16.26 -3.25 -27.40
CA ASP A 503 16.61 -2.20 -26.44
C ASP A 503 15.48 -1.17 -26.26
N TRP A 504 14.39 -1.61 -25.63
CA TRP A 504 13.25 -0.77 -25.32
C TRP A 504 13.63 0.35 -24.34
N TYR A 505 14.48 0.06 -23.35
CA TYR A 505 14.95 1.08 -22.41
C TYR A 505 15.51 2.31 -23.13
N GLN A 506 16.39 2.12 -24.13
CA GLN A 506 16.95 3.25 -24.87
C GLN A 506 15.89 3.93 -25.74
N THR A 507 15.06 3.15 -26.45
CA THR A 507 13.96 3.70 -27.25
C THR A 507 12.99 4.51 -26.40
N ALA A 508 12.67 4.07 -25.21
CA ALA A 508 11.80 4.74 -24.25
C ALA A 508 12.38 6.09 -23.79
N LYS A 509 13.69 6.12 -23.48
CA LYS A 509 14.39 7.35 -23.06
C LYS A 509 14.52 8.37 -24.19
N ASP A 510 14.70 7.92 -25.43
CA ASP A 510 14.85 8.79 -26.59
C ASP A 510 13.51 9.41 -27.04
N ASN A 511 12.37 8.92 -26.51
CA ASN A 511 11.03 9.37 -26.87
C ASN A 511 10.25 9.88 -25.64
N PRO A 512 10.65 10.98 -25.01
CA PRO A 512 10.04 11.46 -23.77
C PRO A 512 8.55 11.87 -23.92
N ASP A 513 8.12 12.16 -25.14
CA ASP A 513 6.75 12.61 -25.42
C ASP A 513 5.69 11.50 -25.21
N ILE A 514 6.09 10.23 -25.20
CA ILE A 514 5.16 9.10 -24.98
C ILE A 514 4.75 8.95 -23.52
N TRP A 515 5.42 9.62 -22.58
CA TRP A 515 5.25 9.46 -21.15
C TRP A 515 4.35 10.52 -20.50
N GLY A 516 3.87 11.49 -21.25
CA GLY A 516 3.07 12.60 -20.71
C GLY A 516 1.81 12.12 -20.00
N GLY A 517 1.72 12.37 -18.68
CA GLY A 517 0.58 11.98 -17.84
C GLY A 517 0.44 10.49 -17.57
N THR A 518 1.54 9.73 -17.64
CA THR A 518 1.57 8.27 -17.35
C THR A 518 2.29 7.98 -16.02
N ASP A 519 2.37 6.71 -15.66
CA ASP A 519 3.11 6.22 -14.49
C ASP A 519 4.63 6.09 -14.72
N GLY A 520 5.10 6.32 -15.97
CA GLY A 520 6.51 6.18 -16.33
C GLY A 520 6.93 4.75 -16.73
N VAL A 521 6.01 3.78 -16.67
CA VAL A 521 6.16 2.39 -17.12
C VAL A 521 5.33 2.13 -18.38
N HIS A 522 4.07 2.58 -18.36
CA HIS A 522 3.13 2.44 -19.46
C HIS A 522 3.06 3.75 -20.26
N TYR A 523 3.38 3.67 -21.52
CA TYR A 523 3.25 4.83 -22.42
C TYR A 523 1.79 5.22 -22.64
N SER A 524 1.55 6.47 -23.00
CA SER A 524 0.20 6.97 -23.29
C SER A 524 -0.35 6.34 -24.58
N GLN A 525 -1.57 5.81 -24.52
CA GLN A 525 -2.26 5.22 -25.68
C GLN A 525 -2.61 6.25 -26.78
N SER A 526 -2.59 7.53 -26.45
CA SER A 526 -2.78 8.61 -27.43
C SER A 526 -1.53 8.96 -28.23
N THR A 527 -0.40 8.26 -27.97
CA THR A 527 0.88 8.48 -28.64
C THR A 527 1.25 7.27 -29.50
N ASN A 528 2.41 7.33 -30.15
CA ASN A 528 2.98 6.23 -30.92
C ASN A 528 3.81 5.24 -30.07
N GLY A 529 3.63 5.23 -28.75
CA GLY A 529 4.41 4.38 -27.84
C GLY A 529 4.30 2.89 -28.17
N ALA A 530 3.08 2.40 -28.45
CA ALA A 530 2.86 1.01 -28.85
C ALA A 530 3.57 0.67 -30.19
N ASP A 531 3.56 1.60 -31.14
CA ASP A 531 4.25 1.42 -32.42
C ASP A 531 5.76 1.32 -32.24
N LEU A 532 6.36 2.17 -31.40
CA LEU A 532 7.79 2.15 -31.08
C LEU A 532 8.18 0.86 -30.35
N TYR A 533 7.37 0.43 -29.38
CA TYR A 533 7.60 -0.81 -28.62
C TYR A 533 7.61 -2.04 -29.54
N VAL A 534 6.56 -2.20 -30.33
CA VAL A 534 6.43 -3.33 -31.25
C VAL A 534 7.50 -3.28 -32.34
N GLN A 535 7.85 -2.09 -32.86
CA GLN A 535 8.91 -1.93 -33.86
C GLN A 535 10.28 -2.36 -33.29
N THR A 536 10.61 -1.95 -32.07
CA THR A 536 11.86 -2.35 -31.39
C THR A 536 11.96 -3.88 -31.29
N ILE A 537 10.85 -4.55 -30.96
CA ILE A 537 10.80 -6.02 -30.88
C ILE A 537 10.92 -6.65 -32.28
N GLN A 538 10.22 -6.14 -33.30
CA GLN A 538 10.31 -6.64 -34.67
C GLN A 538 11.73 -6.56 -35.23
N ASP A 539 12.40 -5.44 -34.99
CA ASP A 539 13.78 -5.23 -35.45
C ASP A 539 14.74 -6.24 -34.78
N ALA A 540 14.55 -6.48 -33.48
CA ALA A 540 15.34 -7.48 -32.75
C ALA A 540 15.06 -8.92 -33.24
N ILE A 541 13.81 -9.29 -33.52
CA ILE A 541 13.46 -10.58 -34.10
C ILE A 541 14.11 -10.74 -35.49
N SER A 542 14.08 -9.69 -36.31
CA SER A 542 14.73 -9.69 -37.63
C SER A 542 16.25 -9.83 -37.55
N GLN A 543 16.87 -9.31 -36.49
CA GLN A 543 18.29 -9.53 -36.21
C GLN A 543 18.56 -10.95 -35.71
N ALA A 544 17.72 -11.46 -34.78
CA ALA A 544 17.82 -12.80 -34.23
C ALA A 544 17.76 -13.88 -35.34
N SER A 545 16.90 -13.70 -36.35
CA SER A 545 16.75 -14.66 -37.47
C SER A 545 18.03 -14.80 -38.30
N LYS A 546 18.97 -13.85 -38.22
CA LYS A 546 20.27 -13.90 -38.92
C LYS A 546 21.39 -14.48 -38.08
N LYS A 547 21.15 -14.74 -36.79
CA LYS A 547 22.09 -15.31 -35.84
C LYS A 547 21.95 -16.83 -35.78
N SER A 548 22.98 -17.55 -35.31
CA SER A 548 22.92 -18.96 -35.00
C SER A 548 21.84 -19.23 -33.94
N ALA A 549 21.21 -20.41 -34.02
CA ALA A 549 20.39 -20.90 -32.93
C ALA A 549 21.25 -21.56 -31.84
N LYS A 550 20.73 -21.77 -30.63
CA LYS A 550 21.43 -22.47 -29.57
C LYS A 550 21.84 -23.90 -30.06
N GLY A 551 23.08 -24.28 -29.84
CA GLY A 551 23.61 -25.58 -30.24
C GLY A 551 24.04 -25.71 -31.72
N GLN A 552 24.01 -24.60 -32.48
CA GLN A 552 24.43 -24.57 -33.90
C GLN A 552 25.78 -23.88 -34.07
#